data_829782cbe0e7f4237d672881c6f78acb
#
_entry.id   829782cbe0e7f4237d672881c6f78acb
#
_cell.length_a   1.000
_cell.length_b   1.000
_cell.length_c   1.000
_cell.angle_alpha   90.00
_cell.angle_beta   90.00
_cell.angle_gamma   90.00
#
_symmetry.space_group_name_H-M   'P 1'
#
loop_
_entity.id
_entity.type
_entity.pdbx_description
1 polymer ?
#
loop_
_entity_poly.entity_id
_entity_poly.type
_entity_poly.pdbx_seq_one_letter_code
_entity_poly.pdbx_strand_id
1 'polypeptide(L)'
;MIALNINGRDVQVDADPSTPILWTLRDNLDMTGTKFGCGAALCGACTVHLDGQAIRSCVTPISAAVGHKITTIEAMETDKVGKAVQDAWVKHDVPQCGYCQSGQVMSATALLRVNKTPTDTDIDNAMSGNICRCGTYQRIRAAIKDAAKTLA
;
A
#
# COMPACT_ATOMS: atom_id res chain seq x y z
N MET A 1 -24.50 -3.51 -8.97
CA MET A 1 -23.77 -4.01 -7.77
C MET A 1 -22.63 -4.87 -8.22
N ILE A 2 -21.42 -4.59 -7.72
CA ILE A 2 -20.19 -5.33 -8.04
C ILE A 2 -19.69 -5.98 -6.75
N ALA A 3 -19.42 -7.29 -6.78
CA ALA A 3 -18.86 -8.03 -5.65
C ALA A 3 -17.34 -7.88 -5.63
N LEU A 4 -16.79 -7.42 -4.52
CA LEU A 4 -15.35 -7.26 -4.29
C LEU A 4 -14.94 -7.94 -2.99
N ASN A 5 -13.75 -8.55 -2.97
CA ASN A 5 -13.14 -9.01 -1.73
C ASN A 5 -12.12 -7.97 -1.25
N ILE A 6 -12.39 -7.35 -0.11
CA ILE A 6 -11.54 -6.30 0.46
C ILE A 6 -11.17 -6.68 1.89
N ASN A 7 -9.88 -6.83 2.14
CA ASN A 7 -9.33 -7.24 3.43
C ASN A 7 -9.95 -8.55 3.97
N GLY A 8 -10.21 -9.50 3.05
CA GLY A 8 -10.81 -10.80 3.37
C GLY A 8 -12.32 -10.78 3.61
N ARG A 9 -12.99 -9.66 3.33
CA ARG A 9 -14.45 -9.53 3.43
C ARG A 9 -15.06 -9.30 2.05
N ASP A 10 -16.12 -10.03 1.76
CA ASP A 10 -16.90 -9.82 0.54
C ASP A 10 -17.88 -8.66 0.75
N VAL A 11 -17.80 -7.67 -0.12
CA VAL A 11 -18.64 -6.47 -0.10
C VAL A 11 -19.32 -6.28 -1.45
N GLN A 12 -20.54 -5.73 -1.44
CA GLN A 12 -21.27 -5.33 -2.64
C GLN A 12 -21.19 -3.81 -2.77
N VAL A 13 -20.74 -3.36 -3.93
CA VAL A 13 -20.59 -1.93 -4.20
C VAL A 13 -21.48 -1.53 -5.36
N ASP A 14 -22.24 -0.45 -5.18
CA ASP A 14 -23.01 0.20 -6.25
C ASP A 14 -22.16 1.31 -6.86
N ALA A 15 -21.38 0.93 -7.86
CA ALA A 15 -20.52 1.85 -8.59
C ALA A 15 -20.35 1.38 -10.05
N ASP A 16 -19.98 2.31 -10.93
CA ASP A 16 -19.65 1.98 -12.31
C ASP A 16 -18.41 1.07 -12.36
N PRO A 17 -18.41 0.01 -13.21
CA PRO A 17 -17.27 -0.90 -13.33
C PRO A 17 -15.92 -0.24 -13.67
N SER A 18 -15.97 0.92 -14.30
CA SER A 18 -14.79 1.73 -14.66
C SER A 18 -14.26 2.60 -13.51
N THR A 19 -15.00 2.68 -12.38
CA THR A 19 -14.59 3.47 -11.23
C THR A 19 -13.25 2.96 -10.70
N PRO A 20 -12.24 3.83 -10.48
CA PRO A 20 -10.99 3.41 -9.87
C PRO A 20 -11.18 2.84 -8.46
N ILE A 21 -10.42 1.81 -8.12
CA ILE A 21 -10.43 1.17 -6.79
C ILE A 21 -10.29 2.23 -5.69
N LEU A 22 -9.41 3.22 -5.87
CA LEU A 22 -9.18 4.30 -4.91
C LEU A 22 -10.47 4.99 -4.49
N TRP A 23 -11.29 5.42 -5.45
CA TRP A 23 -12.52 6.15 -5.16
C TRP A 23 -13.59 5.24 -4.57
N THR A 24 -13.65 4.00 -5.03
CA THR A 24 -14.53 2.99 -4.43
C THR A 24 -14.22 2.78 -2.95
N LEU A 25 -12.94 2.67 -2.59
CA LEU A 25 -12.53 2.55 -1.19
C LEU A 25 -12.94 3.78 -0.38
N ARG A 26 -12.64 4.97 -0.89
CA ARG A 26 -12.82 6.21 -0.14
C ARG A 26 -14.28 6.70 -0.09
N ASP A 27 -14.98 6.66 -1.23
CA ASP A 27 -16.29 7.32 -1.37
C ASP A 27 -17.45 6.35 -1.16
N ASN A 28 -17.31 5.07 -1.55
CA ASN A 28 -18.38 4.10 -1.37
C ASN A 28 -18.24 3.30 -0.06
N LEU A 29 -17.02 3.11 0.46
CA LEU A 29 -16.75 2.23 1.60
C LEU A 29 -16.19 2.98 2.82
N ASP A 30 -16.04 4.29 2.77
CA ASP A 30 -15.49 5.14 3.84
C ASP A 30 -14.09 4.70 4.32
N MET A 31 -13.33 3.97 3.47
CA MET A 31 -11.99 3.50 3.77
C MET A 31 -10.96 4.54 3.31
N THR A 32 -10.66 5.49 4.18
CA THR A 32 -9.85 6.68 3.85
C THR A 32 -8.35 6.53 4.04
N GLY A 33 -7.88 5.36 4.47
CA GLY A 33 -6.45 5.09 4.67
C GLY A 33 -5.63 5.17 3.39
N THR A 34 -6.17 4.72 2.26
CA THR A 34 -5.56 4.86 0.94
C THR A 34 -5.74 6.28 0.42
N LYS A 35 -4.67 6.94 -0.04
CA LYS A 35 -4.66 8.38 -0.35
C LYS A 35 -4.58 8.65 -1.85
N PHE A 36 -5.21 9.76 -2.27
CA PHE A 36 -5.06 10.32 -3.60
C PHE A 36 -3.87 11.30 -3.65
N GLY A 37 -3.07 11.20 -4.71
CA GLY A 37 -1.99 12.17 -4.97
C GLY A 37 -2.04 12.67 -6.42
N CYS A 38 -1.50 11.91 -7.36
CA CYS A 38 -1.38 12.33 -8.77
C CYS A 38 -2.56 11.92 -9.67
N GLY A 39 -3.25 10.83 -9.37
CA GLY A 39 -4.28 10.25 -10.25
C GLY A 39 -3.74 9.62 -11.54
N ALA A 40 -2.43 9.45 -11.67
CA ALA A 40 -1.72 9.03 -12.88
C ALA A 40 -0.70 7.91 -12.63
N ALA A 41 -0.84 7.17 -11.54
CA ALA A 41 0.04 6.07 -11.12
C ALA A 41 1.52 6.46 -10.88
N LEU A 42 1.83 7.75 -10.67
CA LEU A 42 3.21 8.25 -10.56
C LEU A 42 3.70 8.39 -9.11
N CYS A 43 2.82 8.79 -8.17
CA CYS A 43 3.25 9.18 -6.83
C CYS A 43 3.26 8.04 -5.80
N GLY A 44 2.51 6.97 -6.02
CA GLY A 44 2.42 5.82 -5.13
C GLY A 44 1.55 5.99 -3.87
N ALA A 45 0.96 7.17 -3.62
CA ALA A 45 0.13 7.40 -2.44
C ALA A 45 -1.09 6.47 -2.36
N CYS A 46 -1.60 6.03 -3.49
CA CYS A 46 -2.76 5.15 -3.63
C CYS A 46 -2.44 3.66 -3.66
N THR A 47 -1.22 3.25 -3.34
CA THR A 47 -0.82 1.84 -3.42
C THR A 47 -1.67 0.96 -2.51
N VAL A 48 -2.23 -0.08 -3.11
CA VAL A 48 -2.90 -1.20 -2.44
C VAL A 48 -2.32 -2.51 -2.98
N HIS A 49 -2.67 -3.65 -2.39
CA HIS A 49 -2.32 -4.95 -2.97
C HIS A 49 -3.52 -5.54 -3.70
N LEU A 50 -3.28 -6.10 -4.88
CA LEU A 50 -4.20 -6.98 -5.59
C LEU A 50 -3.53 -8.36 -5.66
N ASP A 51 -4.13 -9.34 -5.00
CA ASP A 51 -3.54 -10.68 -4.81
C ASP A 51 -2.10 -10.65 -4.28
N GLY A 52 -1.82 -9.71 -3.38
CA GLY A 52 -0.50 -9.54 -2.76
C GLY A 52 0.50 -8.69 -3.55
N GLN A 53 0.19 -8.30 -4.76
CA GLN A 53 1.04 -7.43 -5.59
C GLN A 53 0.67 -5.96 -5.42
N ALA A 54 1.66 -5.10 -5.25
CA ALA A 54 1.44 -3.66 -5.16
C ALA A 54 0.95 -3.10 -6.49
N ILE A 55 -0.19 -2.42 -6.47
CA ILE A 55 -0.77 -1.74 -7.63
C ILE A 55 -1.14 -0.29 -7.29
N ARG A 56 -1.37 0.51 -8.31
CA ARG A 56 -1.84 1.90 -8.17
C ARG A 56 -3.37 1.94 -8.32
N SER A 57 -4.07 2.09 -7.22
CA SER A 57 -5.53 2.05 -7.17
C SER A 57 -6.21 3.24 -7.85
N CYS A 58 -5.51 4.34 -8.10
CA CYS A 58 -6.05 5.51 -8.77
C CYS A 58 -6.31 5.32 -10.27
N VAL A 59 -5.70 4.32 -10.91
CA VAL A 59 -5.86 4.03 -12.35
C VAL A 59 -6.39 2.62 -12.61
N THR A 60 -6.56 1.81 -11.59
CA THR A 60 -7.05 0.43 -11.72
C THR A 60 -8.56 0.42 -11.47
N PRO A 61 -9.39 0.06 -12.47
CA PRO A 61 -10.84 0.02 -12.30
C PRO A 61 -11.28 -1.15 -11.41
N ILE A 62 -12.42 -1.01 -10.73
CA ILE A 62 -12.96 -2.07 -9.87
C ILE A 62 -13.30 -3.35 -10.65
N SER A 63 -13.65 -3.23 -11.92
CA SER A 63 -13.88 -4.40 -12.79
C SER A 63 -12.65 -5.32 -12.88
N ALA A 64 -11.44 -4.77 -12.79
CA ALA A 64 -10.20 -5.57 -12.78
C ALA A 64 -9.96 -6.29 -11.44
N ALA A 65 -10.69 -5.94 -10.40
CA ALA A 65 -10.57 -6.55 -9.07
C ALA A 65 -11.63 -7.62 -8.78
N VAL A 66 -12.57 -7.83 -9.68
CA VAL A 66 -13.60 -8.88 -9.54
C VAL A 66 -12.94 -10.25 -9.54
N GLY A 67 -13.20 -11.04 -8.51
CA GLY A 67 -12.58 -12.36 -8.33
C GLY A 67 -11.16 -12.33 -7.76
N HIS A 68 -10.62 -11.14 -7.45
CA HIS A 68 -9.31 -10.93 -6.84
C HIS A 68 -9.44 -10.37 -5.42
N LYS A 69 -8.36 -10.45 -4.64
CA LYS A 69 -8.31 -9.96 -3.26
C LYS A 69 -7.63 -8.60 -3.20
N ILE A 70 -8.36 -7.57 -2.80
CA ILE A 70 -7.81 -6.26 -2.49
C ILE A 70 -7.37 -6.24 -1.03
N THR A 71 -6.14 -5.85 -0.75
CA THR A 71 -5.65 -5.59 0.61
C THR A 71 -5.20 -4.14 0.71
N THR A 72 -5.69 -3.45 1.74
CA THR A 72 -5.42 -2.04 1.98
C THR A 72 -4.60 -1.83 3.25
N ILE A 73 -4.20 -0.58 3.51
CA ILE A 73 -3.43 -0.22 4.70
C ILE A 73 -4.15 -0.58 6.00
N GLU A 74 -5.47 -0.57 6.01
CA GLU A 74 -6.29 -0.90 7.18
C GLU A 74 -6.11 -2.35 7.66
N ALA A 75 -5.63 -3.25 6.80
CA ALA A 75 -5.37 -4.64 7.15
C ALA A 75 -3.94 -4.91 7.64
N MET A 76 -3.03 -3.94 7.54
CA MET A 76 -1.60 -4.15 7.80
C MET A 76 -1.26 -4.42 9.26
N GLU A 77 -2.07 -3.96 10.20
CA GLU A 77 -1.88 -4.22 11.63
C GLU A 77 -2.00 -5.70 11.99
N THR A 78 -2.84 -6.43 11.28
CA THR A 78 -3.06 -7.87 11.50
C THR A 78 -2.23 -8.76 10.57
N ASP A 79 -1.58 -8.18 9.57
CA ASP A 79 -0.68 -8.88 8.66
C ASP A 79 0.74 -8.94 9.25
N LYS A 80 1.34 -10.13 9.32
CA LYS A 80 2.66 -10.32 9.93
C LYS A 80 3.74 -9.42 9.33
N VAL A 81 3.79 -9.32 8.00
CA VAL A 81 4.80 -8.50 7.30
C VAL A 81 4.45 -7.03 7.41
N GLY A 82 3.17 -6.68 7.19
CA GLY A 82 2.68 -5.32 7.33
C GLY A 82 2.91 -4.75 8.71
N LYS A 83 2.63 -5.53 9.75
CA LYS A 83 2.89 -5.12 11.13
C LYS A 83 4.37 -4.89 11.40
N ALA A 84 5.26 -5.78 10.95
CA ALA A 84 6.70 -5.59 11.11
C ALA A 84 7.19 -4.30 10.43
N VAL A 85 6.65 -3.98 9.25
CA VAL A 85 6.92 -2.71 8.55
C VAL A 85 6.41 -1.52 9.36
N GLN A 86 5.17 -1.55 9.83
CA GLN A 86 4.61 -0.47 10.65
C GLN A 86 5.38 -0.25 11.95
N ASP A 87 5.75 -1.31 12.66
CA ASP A 87 6.55 -1.22 13.89
C ASP A 87 7.92 -0.58 13.61
N ALA A 88 8.57 -0.94 12.49
CA ALA A 88 9.82 -0.31 12.07
C ALA A 88 9.63 1.16 11.69
N TRP A 89 8.51 1.53 11.05
CA TRP A 89 8.16 2.94 10.76
C TRP A 89 8.07 3.78 12.03
N VAL A 90 7.44 3.25 13.06
CA VAL A 90 7.36 3.91 14.38
C VAL A 90 8.73 4.02 15.02
N LYS A 91 9.49 2.92 15.05
CA LYS A 91 10.83 2.86 15.65
C LYS A 91 11.81 3.85 15.02
N HIS A 92 11.76 4.03 13.71
CA HIS A 92 12.62 4.94 12.95
C HIS A 92 12.05 6.36 12.79
N ASP A 93 10.90 6.63 13.40
CA ASP A 93 10.23 7.94 13.33
C ASP A 93 10.11 8.45 11.87
N VAL A 94 9.65 7.56 10.98
CA VAL A 94 9.65 7.80 9.54
C VAL A 94 8.73 8.96 9.13
N PRO A 95 7.43 9.02 9.59
CA PRO A 95 6.51 10.03 9.08
C PRO A 95 6.88 11.45 9.49
N GLN A 96 6.63 12.41 8.58
CA GLN A 96 6.48 13.82 8.91
C GLN A 96 5.03 14.23 8.74
N CYS A 97 4.58 14.66 7.53
CA CYS A 97 3.17 14.99 7.33
C CYS A 97 2.26 13.73 7.35
N GLY A 98 2.79 12.56 7.08
CA GLY A 98 2.08 11.29 7.10
C GLY A 98 1.29 10.95 5.84
N TYR A 99 1.15 11.86 4.88
CA TYR A 99 0.24 11.69 3.74
C TYR A 99 0.64 10.53 2.80
N CYS A 100 1.92 10.37 2.50
CA CYS A 100 2.41 9.32 1.61
C CYS A 100 2.61 7.96 2.30
N GLN A 101 2.47 7.88 3.62
CA GLN A 101 2.98 6.74 4.38
C GLN A 101 2.16 5.47 4.18
N SER A 102 0.85 5.55 3.98
CA SER A 102 0.05 4.36 3.65
C SER A 102 0.57 3.69 2.38
N GLY A 103 0.82 4.45 1.32
CA GLY A 103 1.40 3.93 0.09
C GLY A 103 2.83 3.40 0.26
N GLN A 104 3.66 4.09 1.05
CA GLN A 104 5.03 3.66 1.38
C GLN A 104 5.03 2.31 2.11
N VAL A 105 4.20 2.15 3.12
CA VAL A 105 4.07 0.89 3.88
C VAL A 105 3.58 -0.25 3.00
N MET A 106 2.58 0.00 2.14
CA MET A 106 2.05 -1.02 1.22
C MET A 106 3.13 -1.50 0.24
N SER A 107 3.90 -0.59 -0.35
CA SER A 107 4.99 -0.95 -1.27
C SER A 107 6.12 -1.70 -0.56
N ALA A 108 6.51 -1.26 0.64
CA ALA A 108 7.53 -1.94 1.44
C ALA A 108 7.09 -3.35 1.87
N THR A 109 5.82 -3.51 2.24
CA THR A 109 5.25 -4.81 2.60
C THR A 109 5.28 -5.78 1.42
N ALA A 110 4.91 -5.31 0.22
CA ALA A 110 4.98 -6.12 -1.00
C ALA A 110 6.43 -6.58 -1.30
N LEU A 111 7.41 -5.68 -1.14
CA LEU A 111 8.83 -6.02 -1.29
C LEU A 111 9.24 -7.13 -0.31
N LEU A 112 8.97 -6.96 0.99
CA LEU A 112 9.43 -7.88 2.01
C LEU A 112 8.71 -9.25 1.99
N ARG A 113 7.57 -9.35 1.32
CA ARG A 113 6.92 -10.66 1.07
C ARG A 113 7.69 -11.51 0.08
N VAL A 114 8.32 -10.91 -0.91
CA VAL A 114 9.05 -11.62 -1.97
C VAL A 114 10.56 -11.63 -1.76
N ASN A 115 11.09 -10.63 -1.07
CA ASN A 115 12.53 -10.53 -0.76
C ASN A 115 12.73 -10.18 0.72
N LYS A 116 13.13 -11.16 1.53
CA LYS A 116 13.31 -10.99 2.98
C LYS A 116 14.67 -10.39 3.36
N THR A 117 15.59 -10.31 2.43
CA THR A 117 16.95 -9.76 2.63
C THR A 117 17.29 -8.76 1.54
N PRO A 118 16.50 -7.67 1.40
CA PRO A 118 16.69 -6.74 0.29
C PRO A 118 17.98 -5.96 0.43
N THR A 119 18.69 -5.80 -0.68
CA THR A 119 19.80 -4.87 -0.81
C THR A 119 19.27 -3.43 -0.92
N ASP A 120 20.15 -2.44 -0.80
CA ASP A 120 19.77 -1.03 -1.01
C ASP A 120 19.20 -0.80 -2.41
N THR A 121 19.77 -1.46 -3.42
CA THR A 121 19.26 -1.39 -4.80
C THR A 121 17.85 -2.00 -4.91
N ASP A 122 17.58 -3.12 -4.25
CA ASP A 122 16.24 -3.72 -4.25
C ASP A 122 15.22 -2.77 -3.62
N ILE A 123 15.58 -2.13 -2.50
CA ILE A 123 14.73 -1.16 -1.83
C ILE A 123 14.50 0.06 -2.73
N ASP A 124 15.54 0.61 -3.32
CA ASP A 124 15.43 1.78 -4.20
C ASP A 124 14.53 1.47 -5.41
N ASN A 125 14.69 0.32 -6.03
CA ASN A 125 13.85 -0.10 -7.16
C ASN A 125 12.38 -0.29 -6.76
N ALA A 126 12.12 -0.92 -5.62
CA ALA A 126 10.75 -1.16 -5.14
C ALA A 126 10.04 0.12 -4.70
N MET A 127 10.79 1.08 -4.15
CA MET A 127 10.24 2.29 -3.54
C MET A 127 10.31 3.52 -4.45
N SER A 128 10.98 3.46 -5.59
CA SER A 128 11.19 4.60 -6.50
C SER A 128 9.90 5.24 -7.02
N GLY A 129 8.80 4.48 -7.08
CA GLY A 129 7.47 4.97 -7.45
C GLY A 129 6.67 5.57 -6.29
N ASN A 130 7.24 5.70 -5.10
CA ASN A 130 6.59 6.25 -3.92
C ASN A 130 7.26 7.57 -3.52
N ILE A 131 6.57 8.69 -3.78
CA ILE A 131 7.10 10.03 -3.55
C ILE A 131 6.77 10.49 -2.13
N CYS A 132 7.77 11.03 -1.43
CA CYS A 132 7.61 11.71 -0.14
C CYS A 132 8.04 13.16 -0.27
N ARG A 133 7.10 14.10 -0.19
CA ARG A 133 7.41 15.55 -0.29
C ARG A 133 8.24 16.05 0.90
N CYS A 134 8.11 15.41 2.06
CA CYS A 134 8.90 15.71 3.24
C CYS A 134 10.34 15.13 3.19
N GLY A 135 10.63 14.28 2.21
CA GLY A 135 11.98 13.77 1.96
C GLY A 135 12.45 12.71 2.97
N THR A 136 11.55 11.90 3.54
CA THR A 136 11.90 10.90 4.57
C THR A 136 12.52 9.61 4.01
N TYR A 137 13.05 9.62 2.81
CA TYR A 137 13.55 8.42 2.11
C TYR A 137 14.62 7.64 2.85
N GLN A 138 15.55 8.31 3.53
CA GLN A 138 16.61 7.65 4.30
C GLN A 138 16.04 6.86 5.49
N ARG A 139 15.02 7.42 6.17
CA ARG A 139 14.32 6.74 7.27
C ARG A 139 13.49 5.58 6.76
N ILE A 140 12.83 5.72 5.61
CA ILE A 140 12.10 4.63 4.95
C ILE A 140 13.03 3.46 4.66
N ARG A 141 14.19 3.72 4.06
CA ARG A 141 15.19 2.66 3.77
C ARG A 141 15.67 1.97 5.05
N ALA A 142 16.00 2.74 6.08
CA ALA A 142 16.43 2.19 7.37
C ALA A 142 15.33 1.33 8.02
N ALA A 143 14.08 1.78 7.98
CA ALA A 143 12.94 1.05 8.51
C ALA A 143 12.68 -0.26 7.75
N ILE A 144 12.78 -0.27 6.42
CA ILE A 144 12.63 -1.49 5.61
C ILE A 144 13.72 -2.52 5.99
N LYS A 145 14.97 -2.09 6.14
CA LYS A 145 16.06 -2.98 6.57
C LYS A 145 15.84 -3.54 7.98
N ASP A 146 15.29 -2.75 8.87
CA ASP A 146 15.00 -3.19 10.24
C ASP A 146 13.82 -4.18 10.27
N ALA A 147 12.76 -3.90 9.53
CA ALA A 147 11.64 -4.83 9.35
C ALA A 147 12.09 -6.16 8.74
N ALA A 148 12.98 -6.13 7.75
CA ALA A 148 13.56 -7.33 7.15
C ALA A 148 14.28 -8.21 8.17
N LYS A 149 15.07 -7.60 9.07
CA LYS A 149 15.75 -8.33 10.16
C LYS A 149 14.78 -8.97 11.15
N THR A 150 13.66 -8.32 11.42
CA THR A 150 12.62 -8.85 12.32
C THR A 150 11.89 -10.04 11.71
N LEU A 151 11.82 -10.12 10.37
CA LEU A 151 11.14 -11.17 9.62
C LEU A 151 12.04 -12.36 9.25
N ALA A 152 13.35 -12.25 9.46
CA ALA A 152 14.36 -13.24 9.11
C ALA A 152 14.29 -14.53 9.95
#